data_538642493a27c0b10d578b6c44952a3d
#
_entry.id   538642493a27c0b10d578b6c44952a3d
#
_cell.length_a   1.000
_cell.length_b   1.000
_cell.length_c   1.000
_cell.angle_alpha   90.00
_cell.angle_beta   90.00
_cell.angle_gamma   90.00
#
_symmetry.space_group_name_H-M   'P 1'
#
loop_
_entity.id
_entity.type
_entity.pdbx_description
1 polymer ?
#
loop_
_entity_poly.entity_id
_entity_poly.type
_entity_poly.pdbx_seq_one_letter_code
_entity_poly.pdbx_strand_id
1 'polypeptide(L)'
;ISHDLRTPLCSVSGNADTLLHNGNCLDEATKQQIYKDIYDDSEWLIGVVENLLYVTRLNDGRLKLELTDQLVDEVVNEAVSHLKKKSVGHKVTVRCDDLILARMDAQLIVQVIVNLIDNALKYTEQGSEICVSAEKQGRDAVIRVTDNGNGIADDMKPHIFEMFYTGKNTVADSRRSFGIGLTLCKSIVELHGGTLTLTDNVPHGCIFTFTLPLSEVTLNE
;
A
#
# COMPACT_ATOMS: atom_id res chain seq x y z
N ILE A 1 -15.59 -12.04 1.00
CA ILE A 1 -15.91 -10.62 0.72
C ILE A 1 -17.09 -10.14 1.57
N SER A 2 -18.30 -10.69 1.44
CA SER A 2 -19.49 -10.22 2.19
C SER A 2 -19.34 -10.41 3.71
N HIS A 3 -18.70 -11.48 4.16
CA HIS A 3 -18.44 -11.72 5.58
C HIS A 3 -17.40 -10.73 6.13
N ASP A 4 -16.35 -10.49 5.39
CA ASP A 4 -15.21 -9.68 5.84
C ASP A 4 -15.55 -8.18 5.85
N LEU A 5 -16.45 -7.73 4.99
CA LEU A 5 -17.04 -6.38 5.05
C LEU A 5 -18.05 -6.23 6.19
N ARG A 6 -18.80 -7.31 6.51
CA ARG A 6 -19.82 -7.28 7.57
C ARG A 6 -19.21 -7.07 8.95
N THR A 7 -18.07 -7.71 9.22
CA THR A 7 -17.40 -7.63 10.53
C THR A 7 -17.08 -6.18 10.96
N PRO A 8 -16.35 -5.35 10.18
CA PRO A 8 -16.10 -3.97 10.56
C PRO A 8 -17.37 -3.11 10.55
N LEU A 9 -18.33 -3.36 9.65
CA LEU A 9 -19.61 -2.66 9.68
C LEU A 9 -20.39 -2.94 10.97
N CYS A 10 -20.41 -4.19 11.44
CA CYS A 10 -21.02 -4.55 12.72
C CYS A 10 -20.27 -3.94 13.90
N SER A 11 -18.92 -3.85 13.81
CA SER A 11 -18.10 -3.19 14.84
C SER A 11 -18.42 -1.70 14.95
N VAL A 12 -18.43 -0.98 13.81
CA VAL A 12 -18.81 0.44 13.76
C VAL A 12 -20.22 0.66 14.32
N SER A 13 -21.19 -0.15 13.87
CA SER A 13 -22.57 -0.03 14.32
C SER A 13 -22.72 -0.35 15.82
N GLY A 14 -22.11 -1.42 16.32
CA GLY A 14 -22.16 -1.81 17.73
C GLY A 14 -21.48 -0.82 18.66
N ASN A 15 -20.34 -0.29 18.24
CA ASN A 15 -19.60 0.75 18.97
C ASN A 15 -20.42 2.07 19.04
N ALA A 16 -21.06 2.46 17.93
CA ALA A 16 -21.93 3.62 17.87
C ALA A 16 -23.18 3.43 18.77
N ASP A 17 -23.80 2.25 18.73
CA ASP A 17 -24.93 1.90 19.60
C ASP A 17 -24.56 1.96 21.09
N THR A 18 -23.39 1.43 21.45
CA THR A 18 -22.86 1.50 22.82
C THR A 18 -22.70 2.96 23.30
N LEU A 19 -22.18 3.84 22.45
CA LEU A 19 -22.06 5.27 22.78
C LEU A 19 -23.42 5.95 22.93
N LEU A 20 -24.39 5.60 22.07
CA LEU A 20 -25.73 6.19 22.09
C LEU A 20 -26.52 5.81 23.34
N HIS A 21 -26.46 4.54 23.74
CA HIS A 21 -27.30 4.03 24.84
C HIS A 21 -26.60 4.02 26.20
N ASN A 22 -25.28 3.80 26.22
CA ASN A 22 -24.50 3.65 27.46
C ASN A 22 -23.41 4.72 27.64
N GLY A 23 -23.32 5.71 26.76
CA GLY A 23 -22.25 6.68 26.76
C GLY A 23 -22.07 7.45 28.07
N ASN A 24 -23.17 7.69 28.80
CA ASN A 24 -23.12 8.36 30.10
C ASN A 24 -22.53 7.50 31.23
N CYS A 25 -22.48 6.19 31.06
CA CYS A 25 -21.96 5.23 32.04
C CYS A 25 -20.50 4.85 31.78
N LEU A 26 -19.92 5.26 30.64
CA LEU A 26 -18.56 4.95 30.25
C LEU A 26 -17.59 6.04 30.72
N ASP A 27 -16.40 5.64 31.14
CA ASP A 27 -15.31 6.57 31.38
C ASP A 27 -14.77 7.17 30.07
N GLU A 28 -14.07 8.30 30.18
CA GLU A 28 -13.54 9.00 29.00
C GLU A 28 -12.50 8.19 28.22
N ALA A 29 -11.71 7.35 28.89
CA ALA A 29 -10.72 6.50 28.22
C ALA A 29 -11.41 5.46 27.34
N THR A 30 -12.45 4.81 27.85
CA THR A 30 -13.28 3.86 27.09
C THR A 30 -13.97 4.53 25.90
N LYS A 31 -14.54 5.73 26.09
CA LYS A 31 -15.14 6.49 24.99
C LYS A 31 -14.12 6.81 23.90
N GLN A 32 -12.95 7.29 24.27
CA GLN A 32 -11.89 7.59 23.31
C GLN A 32 -11.44 6.35 22.53
N GLN A 33 -11.37 5.19 23.19
CA GLN A 33 -11.05 3.94 22.51
C GLN A 33 -12.16 3.58 21.51
N ILE A 34 -13.43 3.68 21.88
CA ILE A 34 -14.56 3.38 20.98
C ILE A 34 -14.59 4.34 19.79
N TYR A 35 -14.35 5.65 19.99
CA TYR A 35 -14.23 6.60 18.88
C TYR A 35 -13.11 6.22 17.91
N LYS A 36 -11.96 5.82 18.46
CA LYS A 36 -10.84 5.39 17.68
C LYS A 36 -11.16 4.12 16.87
N ASP A 37 -11.80 3.14 17.50
CA ASP A 37 -12.18 1.89 16.83
C ASP A 37 -13.18 2.15 15.67
N ILE A 38 -14.16 3.04 15.86
CA ILE A 38 -15.09 3.46 14.82
C ILE A 38 -14.33 4.14 13.67
N TYR A 39 -13.41 5.03 14.00
CA TYR A 39 -12.62 5.76 13.01
C TYR A 39 -11.74 4.79 12.21
N ASP A 40 -10.98 3.94 12.87
CA ASP A 40 -10.06 2.99 12.25
C ASP A 40 -10.81 1.98 11.34
N ASP A 41 -11.96 1.46 11.78
CA ASP A 41 -12.81 0.58 10.98
C ASP A 41 -13.43 1.30 9.76
N SER A 42 -13.80 2.57 9.91
CA SER A 42 -14.35 3.38 8.82
C SER A 42 -13.28 3.70 7.76
N GLU A 43 -12.09 4.14 8.17
CA GLU A 43 -10.95 4.39 7.26
C GLU A 43 -10.57 3.11 6.50
N TRP A 44 -10.56 1.96 7.18
CA TRP A 44 -10.30 0.69 6.53
C TRP A 44 -11.36 0.34 5.47
N LEU A 45 -12.66 0.54 5.77
CA LEU A 45 -13.75 0.31 4.83
C LEU A 45 -13.65 1.22 3.60
N ILE A 46 -13.31 2.50 3.80
CA ILE A 46 -13.08 3.45 2.70
C ILE A 46 -11.99 2.93 1.77
N GLY A 47 -10.83 2.54 2.31
CA GLY A 47 -9.74 1.98 1.51
C GLY A 47 -10.13 0.71 0.74
N VAL A 48 -10.97 -0.16 1.32
CA VAL A 48 -11.49 -1.35 0.62
C VAL A 48 -12.39 -0.96 -0.54
N VAL A 49 -13.32 -0.02 -0.34
CA VAL A 49 -14.24 0.46 -1.38
C VAL A 49 -13.47 1.13 -2.52
N GLU A 50 -12.50 1.98 -2.22
CA GLU A 50 -11.65 2.63 -3.21
C GLU A 50 -10.88 1.60 -4.05
N ASN A 51 -10.23 0.64 -3.40
CA ASN A 51 -9.52 -0.44 -4.11
C ASN A 51 -10.46 -1.26 -5.00
N LEU A 52 -11.68 -1.56 -4.54
CA LEU A 52 -12.66 -2.30 -5.33
C LEU A 52 -13.14 -1.49 -6.55
N LEU A 53 -13.37 -0.19 -6.38
CA LEU A 53 -13.71 0.72 -7.48
C LEU A 53 -12.58 0.82 -8.51
N TYR A 54 -11.32 0.85 -8.08
CA TYR A 54 -10.17 0.82 -8.99
C TYR A 54 -10.13 -0.48 -9.79
N VAL A 55 -10.26 -1.63 -9.13
CA VAL A 55 -10.26 -2.95 -9.80
C VAL A 55 -11.41 -3.06 -10.81
N THR A 56 -12.60 -2.57 -10.48
CA THR A 56 -13.74 -2.58 -11.42
C THR A 56 -13.50 -1.70 -12.64
N ARG A 57 -12.95 -0.50 -12.45
CA ARG A 57 -12.57 0.40 -13.56
C ARG A 57 -11.48 -0.18 -14.45
N LEU A 58 -10.53 -0.90 -13.86
CA LEU A 58 -9.47 -1.62 -14.57
C LEU A 58 -10.06 -2.71 -15.47
N ASN A 59 -10.92 -3.57 -14.90
CA ASN A 59 -11.53 -4.69 -15.64
C ASN A 59 -12.47 -4.23 -16.77
N ASP A 60 -13.13 -3.09 -16.59
CA ASP A 60 -14.00 -2.48 -17.61
C ASP A 60 -13.23 -1.79 -18.73
N GLY A 61 -11.88 -1.71 -18.67
CA GLY A 61 -11.07 -0.94 -19.63
C GLY A 61 -11.35 0.56 -19.62
N ARG A 62 -11.98 1.07 -18.55
CA ARG A 62 -12.40 2.48 -18.43
C ARG A 62 -11.35 3.36 -17.77
N LEU A 63 -10.29 2.76 -17.21
CA LEU A 63 -9.22 3.54 -16.61
C LEU A 63 -8.36 4.15 -17.73
N LYS A 64 -8.49 5.45 -17.92
CA LYS A 64 -7.59 6.21 -18.79
C LYS A 64 -6.44 6.72 -17.93
N LEU A 65 -5.22 6.30 -18.28
CA LEU A 65 -4.03 6.84 -17.63
C LEU A 65 -3.77 8.27 -18.09
N GLU A 66 -3.50 9.14 -17.15
CA GLU A 66 -3.02 10.51 -17.43
C GLU A 66 -1.48 10.51 -17.39
N LEU A 67 -0.88 9.93 -18.44
CA LEU A 67 0.56 9.77 -18.53
C LEU A 67 1.25 11.11 -18.80
N THR A 68 2.07 11.54 -17.86
CA THR A 68 2.92 12.73 -17.95
C THR A 68 4.35 12.40 -17.54
N ASP A 69 5.32 13.21 -17.98
CA ASP A 69 6.71 13.04 -17.57
C ASP A 69 6.90 13.60 -16.16
N GLN A 70 7.26 12.75 -15.23
CA GLN A 70 7.36 13.06 -13.80
C GLN A 70 8.73 12.70 -13.25
N LEU A 71 9.20 13.48 -12.27
CA LEU A 71 10.37 13.15 -11.48
C LEU A 71 10.05 12.05 -10.47
N VAL A 72 10.76 10.94 -10.56
CA VAL A 72 10.50 9.75 -9.70
C VAL A 72 10.71 10.06 -8.23
N ASP A 73 11.72 10.88 -7.89
CA ASP A 73 12.01 11.29 -6.52
C ASP A 73 10.88 12.14 -5.90
N GLU A 74 10.24 13.01 -6.69
CA GLU A 74 9.08 13.78 -6.23
C GLU A 74 7.90 12.86 -5.90
N VAL A 75 7.58 11.91 -6.78
CA VAL A 75 6.50 10.94 -6.58
C VAL A 75 6.77 10.04 -5.37
N VAL A 76 8.02 9.57 -5.19
CA VAL A 76 8.43 8.79 -4.02
C VAL A 76 8.27 9.60 -2.73
N ASN A 77 8.74 10.86 -2.72
CA ASN A 77 8.65 11.73 -1.55
C ASN A 77 7.19 12.05 -1.19
N GLU A 78 6.33 12.28 -2.18
CA GLU A 78 4.90 12.46 -1.97
C GLU A 78 4.28 11.22 -1.29
N ALA A 79 4.53 10.02 -1.82
CA ALA A 79 4.03 8.78 -1.25
C ALA A 79 4.47 8.57 0.22
N VAL A 80 5.76 8.80 0.51
CA VAL A 80 6.29 8.71 1.89
C VAL A 80 5.64 9.75 2.80
N SER A 81 5.33 10.94 2.29
CA SER A 81 4.69 12.01 3.06
C SER A 81 3.31 11.61 3.58
N HIS A 82 2.53 10.85 2.79
CA HIS A 82 1.21 10.35 3.17
C HIS A 82 1.26 9.38 4.37
N LEU A 83 2.39 8.72 4.58
CA LEU A 83 2.54 7.71 5.63
C LEU A 83 3.25 8.21 6.90
N LYS A 84 3.65 9.49 6.97
CA LYS A 84 4.38 10.05 8.13
C LYS A 84 3.70 9.79 9.48
N LYS A 85 2.36 9.84 9.53
CA LYS A 85 1.61 9.58 10.77
C LYS A 85 1.54 8.09 11.12
N LYS A 86 1.53 7.22 10.11
CA LYS A 86 1.45 5.75 10.28
C LYS A 86 2.81 5.12 10.54
N SER A 87 3.89 5.76 10.07
CA SER A 87 5.25 5.26 10.20
C SER A 87 5.91 5.54 11.56
N VAL A 88 5.17 6.09 12.52
CA VAL A 88 5.66 6.31 13.89
C VAL A 88 6.09 4.99 14.49
N GLY A 89 7.39 4.89 14.84
CA GLY A 89 8.00 3.66 15.34
C GLY A 89 8.75 2.83 14.29
N HIS A 90 8.74 3.21 13.01
CA HIS A 90 9.56 2.61 11.95
C HIS A 90 10.52 3.65 11.38
N LYS A 91 11.66 3.19 10.87
CA LYS A 91 12.64 4.04 10.19
C LYS A 91 12.42 3.95 8.67
N VAL A 92 11.71 4.92 8.11
CA VAL A 92 11.50 5.01 6.65
C VAL A 92 12.56 5.91 6.05
N THR A 93 13.30 5.39 5.05
CA THR A 93 14.38 6.10 4.33
C THR A 93 14.10 6.12 2.83
N VAL A 94 14.51 7.20 2.16
CA VAL A 94 14.42 7.35 0.71
C VAL A 94 15.82 7.48 0.12
N ARG A 95 16.09 6.76 -0.95
CA ARG A 95 17.34 6.80 -1.72
C ARG A 95 17.00 6.78 -3.20
N CYS A 96 16.97 7.92 -3.83
CA CYS A 96 16.71 8.04 -5.26
C CYS A 96 17.93 8.62 -5.94
N ASP A 97 18.26 8.09 -7.12
CA ASP A 97 19.21 8.73 -8.01
C ASP A 97 18.62 10.06 -8.50
N ASP A 98 19.50 11.02 -8.79
CA ASP A 98 19.08 12.34 -9.26
C ASP A 98 18.47 12.28 -10.68
N LEU A 99 17.42 13.08 -10.90
CA LEU A 99 16.85 13.36 -12.22
C LEU A 99 16.37 12.14 -13.02
N ILE A 100 15.72 11.19 -12.36
CA ILE A 100 15.02 10.12 -13.07
C ILE A 100 13.66 10.64 -13.53
N LEU A 101 13.50 10.85 -14.87
CA LEU A 101 12.23 11.16 -15.49
C LEU A 101 11.59 9.87 -16.01
N ALA A 102 10.35 9.59 -15.61
CA ALA A 102 9.58 8.48 -16.11
C ALA A 102 8.18 8.94 -16.52
N ARG A 103 7.63 8.31 -17.56
CA ARG A 103 6.30 8.61 -18.05
C ARG A 103 5.26 7.84 -17.25
N MET A 104 4.48 8.54 -16.43
CA MET A 104 3.56 7.90 -15.50
C MET A 104 2.34 8.77 -15.18
N ASP A 105 1.30 8.13 -14.68
CA ASP A 105 0.23 8.75 -13.90
C ASP A 105 0.70 8.81 -12.43
N ALA A 106 1.10 10.01 -12.00
CA ALA A 106 1.74 10.22 -10.70
C ALA A 106 0.83 9.75 -9.54
N GLN A 107 -0.48 10.01 -9.61
CA GLN A 107 -1.41 9.64 -8.54
C GLN A 107 -1.50 8.12 -8.36
N LEU A 108 -1.54 7.37 -9.46
CA LEU A 108 -1.59 5.92 -9.42
C LEU A 108 -0.26 5.32 -8.92
N ILE A 109 0.88 5.91 -9.32
CA ILE A 109 2.19 5.43 -8.83
C ILE A 109 2.40 5.78 -7.35
N VAL A 110 1.98 6.95 -6.90
CA VAL A 110 1.93 7.28 -5.46
C VAL A 110 1.13 6.22 -4.70
N GLN A 111 -0.04 5.80 -5.21
CA GLN A 111 -0.85 4.76 -4.58
C GLN A 111 -0.13 3.40 -4.53
N VAL A 112 0.60 3.02 -5.60
CA VAL A 112 1.43 1.80 -5.59
C VAL A 112 2.46 1.86 -4.46
N ILE A 113 3.22 2.95 -4.38
CA ILE A 113 4.28 3.11 -3.36
C ILE A 113 3.68 3.12 -1.96
N VAL A 114 2.58 3.85 -1.73
CA VAL A 114 1.85 3.88 -0.45
C VAL A 114 1.40 2.48 -0.06
N ASN A 115 0.81 1.69 -0.97
CA ASN A 115 0.39 0.32 -0.67
C ASN A 115 1.57 -0.59 -0.31
N LEU A 116 2.70 -0.48 -1.01
CA LEU A 116 3.88 -1.29 -0.72
C LEU A 116 4.51 -0.92 0.64
N ILE A 117 4.60 0.38 0.96
CA ILE A 117 5.10 0.82 2.27
C ILE A 117 4.11 0.44 3.38
N ASP A 118 2.80 0.60 3.18
CA ASP A 118 1.78 0.21 4.17
C ASP A 118 1.83 -1.30 4.47
N ASN A 119 2.10 -2.14 3.45
CA ASN A 119 2.38 -3.55 3.66
C ASN A 119 3.64 -3.77 4.51
N ALA A 120 4.74 -3.10 4.19
CA ALA A 120 5.96 -3.21 4.99
C ALA A 120 5.72 -2.79 6.46
N LEU A 121 5.01 -1.68 6.70
CA LEU A 121 4.64 -1.22 8.06
C LEU A 121 3.77 -2.23 8.81
N LYS A 122 2.88 -2.93 8.10
CA LYS A 122 1.98 -3.92 8.72
C LYS A 122 2.68 -5.22 9.10
N TYR A 123 3.64 -5.66 8.31
CA TYR A 123 4.26 -6.98 8.45
C TYR A 123 5.66 -6.94 9.05
N THR A 124 6.08 -5.78 9.55
CA THR A 124 7.33 -5.62 10.30
C THR A 124 7.07 -5.19 11.74
N GLU A 125 8.03 -5.43 12.62
CA GLU A 125 7.96 -5.01 14.01
C GLU A 125 8.33 -3.53 14.17
N GLN A 126 7.94 -2.92 15.29
CA GLN A 126 8.39 -1.55 15.61
C GLN A 126 9.91 -1.48 15.68
N GLY A 127 10.49 -0.43 15.14
CA GLY A 127 11.94 -0.27 15.01
C GLY A 127 12.51 -0.81 13.70
N SER A 128 11.71 -1.51 12.89
CA SER A 128 12.14 -2.00 11.58
C SER A 128 12.49 -0.87 10.61
N GLU A 129 13.41 -1.20 9.68
CA GLU A 129 13.83 -0.29 8.62
C GLU A 129 13.08 -0.61 7.32
N ILE A 130 12.54 0.45 6.71
CA ILE A 130 11.89 0.40 5.39
C ILE A 130 12.65 1.38 4.50
N CYS A 131 13.14 0.91 3.36
CA CYS A 131 13.87 1.74 2.40
C CYS A 131 13.11 1.78 1.07
N VAL A 132 12.80 2.99 0.59
CA VAL A 132 12.34 3.19 -0.79
C VAL A 132 13.52 3.70 -1.59
N SER A 133 13.85 2.99 -2.66
CA SER A 133 14.94 3.40 -3.55
C SER A 133 14.47 3.45 -5.00
N ALA A 134 15.07 4.36 -5.77
CA ALA A 134 14.86 4.48 -7.20
C ALA A 134 16.19 4.66 -7.91
N GLU A 135 16.41 3.89 -8.96
CA GLU A 135 17.59 3.97 -9.80
C GLU A 135 17.23 3.84 -11.28
N LYS A 136 18.09 4.33 -12.14
CA LYS A 136 17.96 4.16 -13.59
C LYS A 136 18.65 2.88 -14.02
N GLN A 137 17.92 1.97 -14.67
CA GLN A 137 18.46 0.73 -15.19
C GLN A 137 18.06 0.52 -16.65
N GLY A 138 18.98 0.75 -17.57
CA GLY A 138 18.71 0.67 -19.01
C GLY A 138 17.68 1.70 -19.47
N ARG A 139 16.49 1.23 -19.89
CA ARG A 139 15.37 2.07 -20.35
C ARG A 139 14.29 2.26 -19.30
N ASP A 140 14.50 1.74 -18.09
CA ASP A 140 13.51 1.74 -17.04
C ASP A 140 14.01 2.49 -15.79
N ALA A 141 13.09 3.15 -15.11
CA ALA A 141 13.22 3.51 -13.72
C ALA A 141 12.86 2.28 -12.88
N VAL A 142 13.75 1.84 -12.02
CA VAL A 142 13.55 0.71 -11.12
C VAL A 142 13.33 1.23 -9.72
N ILE A 143 12.13 1.01 -9.19
CA ILE A 143 11.75 1.45 -7.86
C ILE A 143 11.65 0.23 -6.95
N ARG A 144 12.25 0.29 -5.76
CA ARG A 144 12.22 -0.79 -4.77
C ARG A 144 11.70 -0.29 -3.43
N VAL A 145 10.84 -1.09 -2.83
CA VAL A 145 10.45 -0.96 -1.42
C VAL A 145 11.00 -2.17 -0.69
N THR A 146 11.97 -1.93 0.19
CA THR A 146 12.70 -2.95 0.93
C THR A 146 12.35 -2.85 2.40
N ASP A 147 12.04 -3.97 3.03
CA ASP A 147 11.88 -4.09 4.47
C ASP A 147 12.84 -5.15 5.07
N ASN A 148 13.03 -5.11 6.37
CA ASN A 148 13.79 -6.09 7.13
C ASN A 148 12.89 -6.93 8.06
N GLY A 149 11.67 -7.21 7.62
CA GLY A 149 10.69 -8.04 8.34
C GLY A 149 10.99 -9.54 8.26
N ASN A 150 9.99 -10.36 8.58
CA ASN A 150 10.14 -11.83 8.62
C ASN A 150 10.16 -12.47 7.21
N GLY A 151 9.96 -11.69 6.14
CA GLY A 151 9.85 -12.22 4.79
C GLY A 151 8.51 -12.92 4.51
N ILE A 152 8.41 -13.54 3.33
CA ILE A 152 7.24 -14.29 2.87
C ILE A 152 7.68 -15.71 2.54
N ALA A 153 6.96 -16.70 3.06
CA ALA A 153 7.25 -18.11 2.80
C ALA A 153 7.14 -18.45 1.30
N ASP A 154 8.00 -19.34 0.81
CA ASP A 154 8.13 -19.63 -0.63
C ASP A 154 6.84 -20.15 -1.26
N ASP A 155 6.04 -20.92 -0.49
CA ASP A 155 4.74 -21.43 -0.92
C ASP A 155 3.67 -20.34 -1.09
N MET A 156 3.85 -19.19 -0.45
CA MET A 156 2.94 -18.05 -0.55
C MET A 156 3.32 -17.08 -1.68
N LYS A 157 4.60 -16.95 -2.03
CA LYS A 157 5.09 -15.96 -3.01
C LYS A 157 4.37 -16.01 -4.36
N PRO A 158 4.04 -17.18 -4.96
CA PRO A 158 3.31 -17.24 -6.22
C PRO A 158 1.91 -16.61 -6.15
N HIS A 159 1.30 -16.59 -4.97
CA HIS A 159 -0.10 -16.23 -4.77
C HIS A 159 -0.32 -14.81 -4.25
N ILE A 160 0.72 -14.12 -3.77
CA ILE A 160 0.57 -12.80 -3.11
C ILE A 160 -0.03 -11.71 -4.00
N PHE A 161 0.05 -11.88 -5.32
CA PHE A 161 -0.56 -10.95 -6.29
C PHE A 161 -1.94 -11.40 -6.76
N GLU A 162 -2.46 -12.53 -6.27
CA GLU A 162 -3.81 -12.98 -6.56
C GLU A 162 -4.82 -12.16 -5.75
N MET A 163 -5.96 -11.86 -6.39
CA MET A 163 -7.01 -11.09 -5.75
C MET A 163 -7.61 -11.86 -4.57
N PHE A 164 -7.77 -11.17 -3.43
CA PHE A 164 -8.28 -11.73 -2.17
C PHE A 164 -7.38 -12.76 -1.49
N TYR A 165 -6.15 -12.92 -1.97
CA TYR A 165 -5.19 -13.77 -1.27
C TYR A 165 -4.68 -13.05 -0.03
N THR A 166 -4.96 -13.63 1.12
CA THR A 166 -4.38 -13.27 2.41
C THR A 166 -3.67 -14.51 2.93
N GLY A 167 -2.36 -14.42 3.18
CA GLY A 167 -1.60 -15.57 3.68
C GLY A 167 -2.31 -16.24 4.87
N LYS A 168 -2.07 -17.54 5.09
CA LYS A 168 -2.65 -18.33 6.19
C LYS A 168 -2.16 -17.81 7.54
N ASN A 169 -2.57 -16.66 7.97
CA ASN A 169 -2.22 -16.16 9.29
C ASN A 169 -3.44 -16.06 10.15
N THR A 170 -3.43 -16.99 11.08
CA THR A 170 -3.94 -16.97 12.45
C THR A 170 -4.85 -15.78 12.79
N VAL A 171 -6.00 -16.16 13.26
CA VAL A 171 -7.10 -15.38 13.86
C VAL A 171 -6.66 -14.31 14.90
N ALA A 172 -5.37 -14.17 15.19
CA ALA A 172 -4.82 -13.27 16.20
C ALA A 172 -4.28 -11.94 15.67
N ASP A 173 -4.10 -11.76 14.35
CA ASP A 173 -3.54 -10.53 13.82
C ASP A 173 -4.66 -9.57 13.41
N SER A 174 -4.88 -8.55 14.23
CA SER A 174 -5.80 -7.42 14.00
C SER A 174 -5.44 -6.57 12.76
N ARG A 175 -4.48 -7.00 11.96
CA ARG A 175 -4.00 -6.33 10.74
C ARG A 175 -4.84 -6.76 9.55
N ARG A 176 -6.06 -6.22 9.47
CA ARG A 176 -7.00 -6.53 8.40
C ARG A 176 -6.41 -6.19 7.03
N SER A 177 -6.19 -7.20 6.20
CA SER A 177 -5.81 -7.04 4.80
C SER A 177 -6.83 -7.76 3.92
N PHE A 178 -7.32 -7.10 2.88
CA PHE A 178 -8.34 -7.66 1.99
C PHE A 178 -7.74 -8.46 0.82
N GLY A 179 -6.41 -8.49 0.71
CA GLY A 179 -5.72 -9.15 -0.40
C GLY A 179 -5.97 -8.48 -1.77
N ILE A 180 -6.33 -7.18 -1.78
CA ILE A 180 -6.54 -6.42 -3.02
C ILE A 180 -5.34 -5.52 -3.34
N GLY A 181 -4.63 -5.04 -2.32
CA GLY A 181 -3.61 -4.00 -2.50
C GLY A 181 -2.48 -4.40 -3.45
N LEU A 182 -1.90 -5.60 -3.31
CA LEU A 182 -0.81 -6.07 -4.18
C LEU A 182 -1.30 -6.38 -5.61
N THR A 183 -2.49 -6.92 -5.76
CA THR A 183 -3.12 -7.12 -7.08
C THR A 183 -3.33 -5.79 -7.80
N LEU A 184 -3.81 -4.78 -7.08
CA LEU A 184 -3.97 -3.43 -7.61
C LEU A 184 -2.62 -2.82 -8.01
N CYS A 185 -1.59 -2.93 -7.16
CA CYS A 185 -0.24 -2.48 -7.48
C CYS A 185 0.28 -3.11 -8.78
N LYS A 186 0.13 -4.43 -8.92
CA LYS A 186 0.55 -5.16 -10.11
C LYS A 186 -0.17 -4.65 -11.35
N SER A 187 -1.49 -4.51 -11.29
CA SER A 187 -2.29 -4.03 -12.42
C SER A 187 -1.95 -2.59 -12.81
N ILE A 188 -1.73 -1.70 -11.84
CA ILE A 188 -1.32 -0.31 -12.14
C ILE A 188 0.04 -0.30 -12.82
N VAL A 189 1.03 -1.04 -12.32
CA VAL A 189 2.38 -1.10 -12.89
C VAL A 189 2.34 -1.70 -14.31
N GLU A 190 1.59 -2.77 -14.53
CA GLU A 190 1.40 -3.39 -15.86
C GLU A 190 0.75 -2.45 -16.87
N LEU A 191 -0.23 -1.63 -16.46
CA LEU A 191 -0.81 -0.58 -17.31
C LEU A 191 0.18 0.50 -17.72
N HIS A 192 1.19 0.77 -16.88
CA HIS A 192 2.29 1.68 -17.19
C HIS A 192 3.38 1.04 -18.06
N GLY A 193 3.19 -0.24 -18.48
CA GLY A 193 4.18 -0.99 -19.26
C GLY A 193 5.34 -1.54 -18.43
N GLY A 194 5.23 -1.50 -17.10
CA GLY A 194 6.23 -2.04 -16.17
C GLY A 194 5.94 -3.44 -15.67
N THR A 195 6.75 -3.89 -14.73
CA THR A 195 6.61 -5.19 -14.05
C THR A 195 6.73 -4.99 -12.54
N LEU A 196 5.98 -5.76 -11.74
CA LEU A 196 6.09 -5.81 -10.29
C LEU A 196 6.50 -7.21 -9.84
N THR A 197 7.55 -7.30 -9.06
CA THR A 197 8.13 -8.56 -8.56
C THR A 197 8.41 -8.50 -7.07
N LEU A 198 8.55 -9.69 -6.45
CA LEU A 198 8.99 -9.86 -5.07
C LEU A 198 10.25 -10.72 -5.04
N THR A 199 11.23 -10.32 -4.24
CA THR A 199 12.41 -11.12 -3.88
C THR A 199 12.68 -11.03 -2.38
N ASP A 200 13.45 -11.98 -1.85
CA ASP A 200 13.85 -11.93 -0.45
C ASP A 200 14.93 -10.88 -0.21
N ASN A 201 14.85 -10.21 0.93
CA ASN A 201 15.92 -9.37 1.44
C ASN A 201 16.87 -10.21 2.31
N VAL A 202 18.15 -9.83 2.32
CA VAL A 202 19.21 -10.50 3.10
C VAL A 202 19.61 -9.61 4.28
N PRO A 203 19.64 -10.10 5.52
CA PRO A 203 19.48 -11.50 5.95
C PRO A 203 18.01 -11.96 6.06
N HIS A 204 17.03 -11.07 6.09
CA HIS A 204 15.60 -11.35 6.14
C HIS A 204 14.80 -10.12 5.69
N GLY A 205 13.55 -10.33 5.26
CA GLY A 205 12.63 -9.30 4.78
C GLY A 205 12.21 -9.49 3.33
N CYS A 206 11.57 -8.48 2.79
CA CYS A 206 11.07 -8.46 1.42
C CYS A 206 11.66 -7.29 0.62
N ILE A 207 11.80 -7.50 -0.69
CA ILE A 207 12.08 -6.46 -1.68
C ILE A 207 10.99 -6.53 -2.74
N PHE A 208 10.07 -5.58 -2.72
CA PHE A 208 9.16 -5.36 -3.83
C PHE A 208 9.82 -4.44 -4.84
N THR A 209 9.96 -4.91 -6.06
CA THR A 209 10.60 -4.15 -7.16
C THR A 209 9.58 -3.94 -8.27
N PHE A 210 9.42 -2.69 -8.71
CA PHE A 210 8.66 -2.40 -9.92
C PHE A 210 9.42 -1.49 -10.86
N THR A 211 9.06 -1.57 -12.16
CA THR A 211 9.69 -0.81 -13.22
C THR A 211 8.71 0.14 -13.88
N LEU A 212 9.20 1.26 -14.38
CA LEU A 212 8.46 2.20 -15.21
C LEU A 212 9.33 2.61 -16.40
N PRO A 213 8.78 2.74 -17.61
CA PRO A 213 9.54 3.23 -18.76
C PRO A 213 10.06 4.65 -18.48
N LEU A 214 11.34 4.88 -18.76
CA LEU A 214 11.90 6.23 -18.71
C LEU A 214 11.29 7.12 -19.79
N SER A 215 11.15 8.40 -19.50
CA SER A 215 10.78 9.39 -20.51
C SER A 215 11.91 9.55 -21.50
N GLU A 216 11.60 9.47 -22.80
CA GLU A 216 12.53 9.86 -23.84
C GLU A 216 12.63 11.39 -23.84
N VAL A 217 13.73 11.92 -23.31
CA VAL A 217 14.04 13.36 -23.44
C VAL A 217 14.44 13.60 -24.90
N THR A 218 13.50 13.96 -25.76
CA THR A 218 13.81 14.56 -27.05
C THR A 218 14.32 15.96 -26.78
N LEU A 219 15.63 16.14 -26.77
CA LEU A 219 16.24 17.46 -26.91
C LEU A 219 15.85 17.98 -28.31
N ASN A 220 14.81 18.79 -28.36
CA ASN A 220 14.57 19.60 -29.56
C ASN A 220 15.67 20.64 -29.61
N GLU A 221 16.65 20.44 -30.51
CA GLU A 221 17.63 21.44 -30.89
C GLU A 221 16.97 22.64 -31.65
#